data_4917d73d61f6f333103f6f148d38bf19
#
_entry.id   4917d73d61f6f333103f6f148d38bf19
#
_cell.length_a   1.000
_cell.length_b   1.000
_cell.length_c   1.000
_cell.angle_alpha   90.00
_cell.angle_beta   90.00
_cell.angle_gamma   90.00
#
_symmetry.space_group_name_H-M   'P 1'
#
loop_
_entity.id
_entity.type
_entity.pdbx_description
1 polymer ?
#
loop_
_entity_poly.entity_id
_entity_poly.type
_entity_poly.pdbx_seq_one_letter_code
_entity_poly.pdbx_strand_id
1 'polypeptide(L)'
;MGYQTTNPYTNEVLATFDTAAPAQIDAAIAAADAAFRSWRDTPLPERLAVLDRAADILQAGRRDYAEVLTLEMGKLIAEAEAEVDLCVDMLRYYVRNAPGLLTPRFLRAAGYGDTDVQLVPEPQGVLFAVEPWNFPYYQVIRIGAPQLAAGNTLVLKHASMVPQSALRMVSLLAEAGGEGLITNVFASHDAAEQILADDRVRGLALTGSEAAGASVAAIAA
;
A
#
# COMPACT_ATOMS: atom_id res chain seq x y z
N MET A 1 1.80 11.51 19.88
CA MET A 1 2.68 12.33 19.02
C MET A 1 2.00 12.43 17.66
N GLY A 2 1.92 13.65 17.08
CA GLY A 2 1.40 13.84 15.73
C GLY A 2 2.39 13.33 14.66
N TYR A 3 1.97 13.40 13.41
CA TYR A 3 2.80 13.12 12.27
C TYR A 3 3.58 14.36 11.86
N GLN A 4 4.88 14.23 11.60
CA GLN A 4 5.72 15.38 11.33
C GLN A 4 6.86 15.01 10.38
N THR A 5 7.06 15.83 9.35
CA THR A 5 8.28 15.82 8.55
C THR A 5 9.29 16.77 9.16
N THR A 6 10.43 16.24 9.57
CA THR A 6 11.56 17.05 10.06
C THR A 6 12.79 16.74 9.21
N ASN A 7 13.40 17.77 8.62
CA ASN A 7 14.65 17.59 7.90
C ASN A 7 15.75 17.15 8.89
N PRO A 8 16.29 15.95 8.81
CA PRO A 8 17.23 15.43 9.80
C PRO A 8 18.61 16.11 9.75
N TYR A 9 18.93 16.83 8.67
CA TYR A 9 20.16 17.56 8.54
C TYR A 9 20.09 18.94 9.22
N THR A 10 18.95 19.65 9.07
CA THR A 10 18.78 21.02 9.62
C THR A 10 18.00 21.04 10.91
N ASN A 11 17.30 19.96 11.27
CA ASN A 11 16.29 19.87 12.34
C ASN A 11 15.09 20.82 12.12
N GLU A 12 14.89 21.31 10.92
CA GLU A 12 13.75 22.14 10.57
C GLU A 12 12.51 21.28 10.39
N VAL A 13 11.38 21.71 10.99
CA VAL A 13 10.09 21.11 10.78
C VAL A 13 9.51 21.62 9.46
N LEU A 14 9.36 20.74 8.48
CA LEU A 14 8.88 21.09 7.14
C LEU A 14 7.35 20.98 7.03
N ALA A 15 6.74 20.03 7.76
CA ALA A 15 5.30 19.85 7.77
C ALA A 15 4.85 19.12 9.03
N THR A 16 3.62 19.42 9.49
CA THR A 16 2.95 18.72 10.59
C THR A 16 1.55 18.31 10.19
N PHE A 17 1.12 17.16 10.68
CA PHE A 17 -0.21 16.61 10.40
C PHE A 17 -0.83 16.10 11.70
N ASP A 18 -2.10 16.40 11.90
CA ASP A 18 -2.82 15.94 13.07
C ASP A 18 -3.07 14.42 13.00
N THR A 19 -3.08 13.80 14.16
CA THR A 19 -3.52 12.39 14.26
C THR A 19 -5.01 12.32 13.97
N ALA A 20 -5.40 11.37 13.13
CA ALA A 20 -6.78 11.18 12.72
C ALA A 20 -7.70 10.85 13.91
N ALA A 21 -8.82 11.57 13.99
CA ALA A 21 -9.90 11.24 14.90
C ALA A 21 -10.65 9.97 14.45
N PRO A 22 -11.36 9.26 15.32
CA PRO A 22 -12.10 8.04 14.99
C PRO A 22 -13.00 8.17 13.76
N ALA A 23 -13.69 9.30 13.60
CA ALA A 23 -14.53 9.56 12.43
C ALA A 23 -13.74 9.68 11.11
N GLN A 24 -12.51 10.19 11.16
CA GLN A 24 -11.62 10.27 10.00
C GLN A 24 -11.08 8.88 9.62
N ILE A 25 -10.82 8.03 10.60
CA ILE A 25 -10.44 6.64 10.39
C ILE A 25 -11.59 5.87 9.70
N ASP A 26 -12.83 6.01 10.22
CA ASP A 26 -14.01 5.40 9.61
C ASP A 26 -14.22 5.88 8.17
N ALA A 27 -14.07 7.19 7.92
CA ALA A 27 -14.17 7.75 6.57
C ALA A 27 -13.10 7.20 5.61
N ALA A 28 -11.86 6.99 6.09
CA ALA A 28 -10.79 6.40 5.30
C ALA A 28 -11.08 4.93 4.93
N ILE A 29 -11.59 4.14 5.89
CA ILE A 29 -12.00 2.76 5.64
C ILE A 29 -13.19 2.73 4.67
N ALA A 30 -14.18 3.61 4.84
CA ALA A 30 -15.33 3.70 3.95
C ALA A 30 -14.93 4.06 2.51
N ALA A 31 -13.97 4.98 2.34
CA ALA A 31 -13.44 5.34 1.02
C ALA A 31 -12.72 4.15 0.35
N ALA A 32 -11.88 3.44 1.11
CA ALA A 32 -11.19 2.25 0.62
C ALA A 32 -12.17 1.11 0.24
N ASP A 33 -13.24 0.88 1.03
CA ASP A 33 -14.28 -0.11 0.73
C ASP A 33 -15.10 0.29 -0.51
N ALA A 34 -15.43 1.56 -0.65
CA ALA A 34 -16.12 2.04 -1.85
C ALA A 34 -15.27 1.86 -3.11
N ALA A 35 -13.97 2.18 -3.04
CA ALA A 35 -13.04 1.92 -4.13
C ALA A 35 -12.90 0.42 -4.42
N PHE A 36 -12.82 -0.43 -3.38
CA PHE A 36 -12.76 -1.88 -3.54
C PHE A 36 -13.93 -2.44 -4.32
N ARG A 37 -15.15 -2.00 -4.06
CA ARG A 37 -16.36 -2.50 -4.73
C ARG A 37 -16.33 -2.31 -6.24
N SER A 38 -15.74 -1.24 -6.73
CA SER A 38 -15.56 -1.02 -8.17
C SER A 38 -14.29 -1.70 -8.70
N TRP A 39 -13.20 -1.67 -7.92
CA TRP A 39 -11.90 -2.18 -8.34
C TRP A 39 -11.88 -3.70 -8.50
N ARG A 40 -12.56 -4.44 -7.61
CA ARG A 40 -12.66 -5.90 -7.68
C ARG A 40 -13.25 -6.39 -9.01
N ASP A 41 -14.18 -5.62 -9.57
CA ASP A 41 -14.88 -5.96 -10.82
C ASP A 41 -14.15 -5.40 -12.06
N THR A 42 -13.10 -4.59 -11.87
CA THR A 42 -12.27 -4.05 -12.95
C THR A 42 -11.45 -5.17 -13.58
N PRO A 43 -11.48 -5.32 -14.92
CA PRO A 43 -10.69 -6.34 -15.62
C PRO A 43 -9.19 -6.25 -15.30
N LEU A 44 -8.53 -7.41 -15.16
CA LEU A 44 -7.10 -7.46 -14.84
C LEU A 44 -6.23 -6.57 -15.74
N PRO A 45 -6.40 -6.55 -17.08
CA PRO A 45 -5.60 -5.65 -17.93
C PRO A 45 -5.74 -4.16 -17.59
N GLU A 46 -6.92 -3.72 -17.17
CA GLU A 46 -7.16 -2.33 -16.78
C GLU A 46 -6.50 -2.02 -15.42
N ARG A 47 -6.56 -2.96 -14.47
CA ARG A 47 -5.84 -2.83 -13.20
C ARG A 47 -4.34 -2.73 -13.42
N LEU A 48 -3.79 -3.56 -14.29
CA LEU A 48 -2.35 -3.53 -14.63
C LEU A 48 -1.96 -2.25 -15.35
N ALA A 49 -2.83 -1.69 -16.19
CA ALA A 49 -2.57 -0.41 -16.85
C ALA A 49 -2.43 0.75 -15.85
N VAL A 50 -3.15 0.73 -14.70
CA VAL A 50 -2.95 1.70 -13.62
C VAL A 50 -1.56 1.56 -12.99
N LEU A 51 -1.12 0.33 -12.71
CA LEU A 51 0.20 0.08 -12.14
C LEU A 51 1.32 0.47 -13.11
N ASP A 52 1.15 0.24 -14.41
CA ASP A 52 2.13 0.61 -15.42
C ASP A 52 2.26 2.14 -15.55
N ARG A 53 1.13 2.87 -15.58
CA ARG A 53 1.14 4.33 -15.52
C ARG A 53 1.80 4.87 -14.24
N ALA A 54 1.57 4.24 -13.09
CA ALA A 54 2.25 4.61 -11.85
C ALA A 54 3.78 4.43 -11.95
N ALA A 55 4.24 3.37 -12.61
CA ALA A 55 5.66 3.16 -12.88
C ALA A 55 6.22 4.26 -13.82
N ASP A 56 5.49 4.65 -14.85
CA ASP A 56 5.90 5.72 -15.77
C ASP A 56 6.00 7.07 -15.06
N ILE A 57 5.03 7.41 -14.20
CA ILE A 57 5.03 8.66 -13.41
C ILE A 57 6.23 8.68 -12.45
N LEU A 58 6.48 7.59 -11.72
CA LEU A 58 7.66 7.48 -10.86
C LEU A 58 8.96 7.64 -11.62
N GLN A 59 9.08 7.00 -12.78
CA GLN A 59 10.28 7.09 -13.61
C GLN A 59 10.49 8.49 -14.16
N ALA A 60 9.44 9.16 -14.62
CA ALA A 60 9.50 10.53 -15.13
C ALA A 60 9.83 11.55 -14.00
N GLY A 61 9.26 11.37 -12.82
CA GLY A 61 9.46 12.23 -11.64
C GLY A 61 10.57 11.76 -10.70
N ARG A 62 11.45 10.84 -11.13
CA ARG A 62 12.45 10.14 -10.32
C ARG A 62 13.15 11.04 -9.30
N ARG A 63 13.62 12.20 -9.75
CA ARG A 63 14.36 13.15 -8.90
C ARG A 63 13.47 13.81 -7.85
N ASP A 64 12.27 14.24 -8.24
CA ASP A 64 11.33 14.93 -7.35
C ASP A 64 10.84 14.01 -6.23
N TYR A 65 10.58 12.74 -6.56
CA TYR A 65 10.25 11.72 -5.56
C TYR A 65 11.43 11.46 -4.62
N ALA A 66 12.65 11.34 -5.14
CA ALA A 66 13.86 11.09 -4.35
C ALA A 66 14.16 12.25 -3.37
N GLU A 67 13.93 13.50 -3.77
CA GLU A 67 14.14 14.67 -2.92
C GLU A 67 13.25 14.65 -1.67
N VAL A 68 12.00 14.18 -1.77
CA VAL A 68 11.13 14.01 -0.60
C VAL A 68 11.74 13.04 0.41
N LEU A 69 12.27 11.89 -0.04
CA LEU A 69 12.93 10.92 0.82
C LEU A 69 14.14 11.50 1.52
N THR A 70 14.96 12.27 0.79
CA THR A 70 16.13 12.92 1.36
C THR A 70 15.74 13.95 2.42
N LEU A 71 14.73 14.78 2.14
CA LEU A 71 14.27 15.82 3.05
C LEU A 71 13.56 15.26 4.30
N GLU A 72 12.86 14.14 4.16
CA GLU A 72 11.99 13.61 5.22
C GLU A 72 12.71 12.63 6.15
N MET A 73 13.66 11.84 5.63
CA MET A 73 14.32 10.81 6.43
C MET A 73 15.85 10.76 6.24
N GLY A 74 16.44 11.71 5.51
CA GLY A 74 17.89 11.88 5.40
C GLY A 74 18.59 10.86 4.50
N LYS A 75 17.86 10.14 3.64
CA LYS A 75 18.46 9.22 2.68
C LYS A 75 19.36 9.97 1.69
N LEU A 76 20.54 9.46 1.38
CA LEU A 76 21.38 10.04 0.35
C LEU A 76 20.61 10.07 -0.97
N ILE A 77 20.73 11.18 -1.70
CA ILE A 77 19.92 11.37 -2.91
C ILE A 77 20.10 10.24 -3.94
N ALA A 78 21.29 9.72 -4.09
CA ALA A 78 21.54 8.59 -4.99
C ALA A 78 20.86 7.29 -4.51
N GLU A 79 20.77 7.08 -3.20
CA GLU A 79 20.04 5.93 -2.62
C GLU A 79 18.53 6.14 -2.68
N ALA A 80 18.06 7.39 -2.54
CA ALA A 80 16.67 7.74 -2.71
C ALA A 80 16.21 7.54 -4.16
N GLU A 81 17.03 7.95 -5.13
CA GLU A 81 16.79 7.67 -6.54
C GLU A 81 16.79 6.17 -6.86
N ALA A 82 17.67 5.39 -6.24
CA ALA A 82 17.67 3.93 -6.38
C ALA A 82 16.43 3.27 -5.76
N GLU A 83 15.86 3.84 -4.68
CA GLU A 83 14.59 3.37 -4.14
C GLU A 83 13.43 3.62 -5.11
N VAL A 84 13.41 4.79 -5.77
CA VAL A 84 12.41 5.07 -6.81
C VAL A 84 12.53 4.09 -7.96
N ASP A 85 13.75 3.82 -8.44
CA ASP A 85 14.01 2.83 -9.49
C ASP A 85 13.51 1.43 -9.08
N LEU A 86 13.74 1.01 -7.83
CA LEU A 86 13.25 -0.24 -7.29
C LEU A 86 11.72 -0.32 -7.28
N CYS A 87 11.04 0.79 -6.96
CA CYS A 87 9.57 0.87 -7.02
C CYS A 87 9.06 0.69 -8.45
N VAL A 88 9.70 1.34 -9.43
CA VAL A 88 9.39 1.19 -10.87
C VAL A 88 9.54 -0.27 -11.30
N ASP A 89 10.66 -0.89 -10.95
CA ASP A 89 10.94 -2.30 -11.31
C ASP A 89 9.90 -3.24 -10.70
N MET A 90 9.50 -3.01 -9.45
CA MET A 90 8.50 -3.82 -8.78
C MET A 90 7.11 -3.69 -9.41
N LEU A 91 6.66 -2.46 -9.71
CA LEU A 91 5.40 -2.24 -10.42
C LEU A 91 5.40 -2.97 -11.76
N ARG A 92 6.45 -2.79 -12.57
CA ARG A 92 6.60 -3.46 -13.87
C ARG A 92 6.72 -4.99 -13.76
N TYR A 93 7.30 -5.49 -12.66
CA TYR A 93 7.30 -6.92 -12.39
C TYR A 93 5.88 -7.47 -12.28
N TYR A 94 5.01 -6.82 -11.47
CA TYR A 94 3.62 -7.28 -11.33
C TYR A 94 2.78 -7.05 -12.58
N VAL A 95 3.02 -5.97 -13.32
CA VAL A 95 2.38 -5.76 -14.64
C VAL A 95 2.64 -6.95 -15.58
N ARG A 96 3.87 -7.44 -15.62
CA ARG A 96 4.25 -8.57 -16.49
C ARG A 96 3.80 -9.92 -15.97
N ASN A 97 3.82 -10.13 -14.65
CA ASN A 97 3.69 -11.48 -14.07
C ASN A 97 2.32 -11.77 -13.47
N ALA A 98 1.55 -10.74 -13.07
CA ALA A 98 0.24 -10.94 -12.47
C ALA A 98 -0.74 -11.77 -13.32
N PRO A 99 -0.76 -11.67 -14.68
CA PRO A 99 -1.62 -12.53 -15.48
C PRO A 99 -1.38 -14.02 -15.22
N GLY A 100 -0.11 -14.44 -15.14
CA GLY A 100 0.24 -15.83 -14.84
C GLY A 100 -0.01 -16.23 -13.37
N LEU A 101 0.24 -15.31 -12.44
CA LEU A 101 0.05 -15.54 -11.00
C LEU A 101 -1.43 -15.65 -10.60
N LEU A 102 -2.31 -14.91 -11.28
CA LEU A 102 -3.76 -14.86 -11.01
C LEU A 102 -4.59 -15.75 -11.94
N THR A 103 -3.97 -16.52 -12.83
CA THR A 103 -4.67 -17.47 -13.69
C THR A 103 -5.27 -18.60 -12.85
N PRO A 104 -6.57 -18.93 -13.00
CA PRO A 104 -7.18 -20.09 -12.40
C PRO A 104 -6.42 -21.37 -12.76
N ARG A 105 -6.25 -22.26 -11.79
CA ARG A 105 -5.53 -23.53 -11.98
C ARG A 105 -6.47 -24.71 -11.78
N PHE A 106 -6.49 -25.65 -12.74
CA PHE A 106 -7.17 -26.91 -12.57
C PHE A 106 -6.40 -27.82 -11.61
N LEU A 107 -7.08 -28.38 -10.65
CA LEU A 107 -6.54 -29.33 -9.70
C LEU A 107 -7.14 -30.72 -9.99
N ARG A 108 -6.27 -31.72 -10.16
CA ARG A 108 -6.72 -33.12 -10.20
C ARG A 108 -6.91 -33.61 -8.75
N ALA A 109 -8.13 -33.81 -8.32
CA ALA A 109 -8.42 -34.39 -7.03
C ALA A 109 -8.53 -35.92 -7.17
N ALA A 110 -7.58 -36.66 -6.61
CA ALA A 110 -7.63 -38.13 -6.60
C ALA A 110 -8.88 -38.59 -5.83
N GLY A 111 -9.72 -39.42 -6.47
CA GLY A 111 -10.89 -40.02 -5.85
C GLY A 111 -12.24 -39.32 -6.14
N TYR A 112 -12.25 -38.24 -6.91
CA TYR A 112 -13.48 -37.50 -7.23
C TYR A 112 -13.98 -37.68 -8.67
N GLY A 113 -13.45 -38.66 -9.41
CA GLY A 113 -13.82 -38.93 -10.80
C GLY A 113 -13.38 -37.82 -11.77
N ASP A 114 -14.15 -37.57 -12.82
CA ASP A 114 -13.88 -36.54 -13.84
C ASP A 114 -14.36 -35.14 -13.43
N THR A 115 -14.45 -34.84 -12.13
CA THR A 115 -14.88 -33.53 -11.65
C THR A 115 -13.75 -32.52 -11.79
N ASP A 116 -13.96 -31.48 -12.57
CA ASP A 116 -13.02 -30.35 -12.70
C ASP A 116 -13.09 -29.49 -11.45
N VAL A 117 -11.97 -29.49 -10.69
CA VAL A 117 -11.77 -28.60 -9.55
C VAL A 117 -10.84 -27.47 -9.97
N GLN A 118 -11.26 -26.22 -9.72
CA GLN A 118 -10.44 -25.05 -10.02
C GLN A 118 -10.05 -24.31 -8.72
N LEU A 119 -8.80 -23.87 -8.66
CA LEU A 119 -8.33 -22.86 -7.71
C LEU A 119 -8.39 -21.50 -8.39
N VAL A 120 -9.31 -20.64 -7.96
CA VAL A 120 -9.51 -19.30 -8.52
C VAL A 120 -9.03 -18.26 -7.50
N PRO A 121 -8.02 -17.43 -7.81
CA PRO A 121 -7.66 -16.29 -6.96
C PRO A 121 -8.74 -15.21 -6.99
N GLU A 122 -9.18 -14.78 -5.80
CA GLU A 122 -10.19 -13.73 -5.64
C GLU A 122 -9.68 -12.63 -4.69
N PRO A 123 -10.06 -11.34 -4.91
CA PRO A 123 -9.71 -10.28 -3.98
C PRO A 123 -10.47 -10.44 -2.66
N GLN A 124 -9.78 -10.14 -1.55
CA GLN A 124 -10.34 -10.28 -0.21
C GLN A 124 -11.12 -9.04 0.25
N GLY A 125 -10.66 -7.84 -0.14
CA GLY A 125 -11.26 -6.59 0.31
C GLY A 125 -10.24 -5.50 0.61
N VAL A 126 -10.54 -4.70 1.62
CA VAL A 126 -9.63 -3.68 2.14
C VAL A 126 -8.58 -4.33 3.01
N LEU A 127 -7.30 -4.02 2.76
CA LEU A 127 -6.18 -4.47 3.59
C LEU A 127 -5.60 -3.29 4.37
N PHE A 128 -5.31 -3.51 5.64
CA PHE A 128 -4.60 -2.55 6.47
C PHE A 128 -3.09 -2.74 6.30
N ALA A 129 -2.38 -1.72 5.81
CA ALA A 129 -0.93 -1.74 5.61
C ALA A 129 -0.25 -0.84 6.64
N VAL A 130 0.67 -1.40 7.42
CA VAL A 130 1.48 -0.69 8.42
C VAL A 130 2.94 -0.77 8.00
N GLU A 131 3.51 0.39 7.62
CA GLU A 131 4.82 0.43 6.96
C GLU A 131 5.83 1.31 7.69
N PRO A 132 7.12 0.90 7.72
CA PRO A 132 8.18 1.61 8.42
C PRO A 132 8.79 2.73 7.57
N TRP A 133 9.70 3.49 8.18
CA TRP A 133 10.30 4.69 7.61
C TRP A 133 11.54 4.46 6.71
N ASN A 134 12.15 3.27 6.77
CA ASN A 134 13.49 3.07 6.20
C ASN A 134 13.53 2.95 4.65
N PHE A 135 12.43 2.51 4.05
CA PHE A 135 12.19 2.49 2.60
C PHE A 135 10.76 2.94 2.31
N PRO A 136 10.47 4.26 2.45
CA PRO A 136 9.09 4.76 2.53
C PRO A 136 8.23 4.42 1.31
N TYR A 137 8.76 4.56 0.10
CA TYR A 137 8.02 4.24 -1.12
C TYR A 137 7.99 2.75 -1.41
N TYR A 138 9.17 2.10 -1.27
CA TYR A 138 9.29 0.67 -1.57
C TYR A 138 8.35 -0.18 -0.72
N GLN A 139 8.23 0.10 0.58
CA GLN A 139 7.35 -0.69 1.45
C GLN A 139 5.89 -0.59 1.02
N VAL A 140 5.42 0.60 0.63
CA VAL A 140 4.06 0.79 0.12
C VAL A 140 3.85 0.06 -1.22
N ILE A 141 4.80 0.18 -2.16
CA ILE A 141 4.70 -0.50 -3.47
C ILE A 141 4.82 -2.01 -3.31
N ARG A 142 5.66 -2.51 -2.40
CA ARG A 142 5.85 -3.94 -2.14
C ARG A 142 4.56 -4.65 -1.73
N ILE A 143 3.75 -4.02 -0.87
CA ILE A 143 2.44 -4.55 -0.53
C ILE A 143 1.38 -4.14 -1.56
N GLY A 144 1.43 -2.90 -2.05
CA GLY A 144 0.42 -2.33 -2.94
C GLY A 144 0.36 -3.03 -4.29
N ALA A 145 1.48 -3.17 -4.99
CA ALA A 145 1.47 -3.68 -6.36
C ALA A 145 0.79 -5.06 -6.52
N PRO A 146 1.13 -6.10 -5.73
CA PRO A 146 0.45 -7.39 -5.82
C PRO A 146 -1.03 -7.33 -5.39
N GLN A 147 -1.34 -6.56 -4.34
CA GLN A 147 -2.70 -6.50 -3.83
C GLN A 147 -3.64 -5.73 -4.75
N LEU A 148 -3.18 -4.62 -5.31
CA LEU A 148 -3.93 -3.87 -6.31
C LEU A 148 -4.12 -4.68 -7.61
N ALA A 149 -3.09 -5.40 -8.07
CA ALA A 149 -3.22 -6.32 -9.19
C ALA A 149 -4.25 -7.42 -8.92
N ALA A 150 -4.31 -7.95 -7.69
CA ALA A 150 -5.30 -8.94 -7.28
C ALA A 150 -6.73 -8.38 -7.14
N GLY A 151 -6.90 -7.04 -7.09
CA GLY A 151 -8.20 -6.39 -6.96
C GLY A 151 -8.55 -5.93 -5.54
N ASN A 152 -7.60 -5.98 -4.59
CA ASN A 152 -7.74 -5.43 -3.25
C ASN A 152 -7.48 -3.92 -3.23
N THR A 153 -7.85 -3.24 -2.12
CA THR A 153 -7.50 -1.86 -1.82
C THR A 153 -6.79 -1.76 -0.47
N LEU A 154 -6.15 -0.63 -0.18
CA LEU A 154 -5.35 -0.46 1.03
C LEU A 154 -5.80 0.75 1.86
N VAL A 155 -5.85 0.56 3.18
CA VAL A 155 -5.73 1.63 4.17
C VAL A 155 -4.28 1.61 4.67
N LEU A 156 -3.56 2.69 4.41
CA LEU A 156 -2.14 2.82 4.75
C LEU A 156 -1.96 3.60 6.05
N LYS A 157 -1.24 3.02 7.00
CA LYS A 157 -0.65 3.71 8.13
C LYS A 157 0.87 3.67 8.00
N HIS A 158 1.44 4.76 7.54
CA HIS A 158 2.90 4.88 7.46
C HIS A 158 3.51 5.33 8.80
N ALA A 159 4.85 5.22 8.93
CA ALA A 159 5.56 5.75 10.08
C ALA A 159 5.36 7.27 10.21
N SER A 160 5.26 7.75 11.45
CA SER A 160 4.89 9.16 11.74
C SER A 160 5.94 10.19 11.32
N MET A 161 7.13 9.75 10.99
CA MET A 161 8.23 10.62 10.54
C MET A 161 8.34 10.74 9.01
N VAL A 162 7.52 10.01 8.24
CA VAL A 162 7.51 10.04 6.77
C VAL A 162 6.10 10.27 6.19
N PRO A 163 5.34 11.26 6.71
CA PRO A 163 3.97 11.51 6.27
C PRO A 163 3.86 12.02 4.84
N GLN A 164 4.81 12.81 4.36
CA GLN A 164 4.79 13.31 2.98
C GLN A 164 5.06 12.18 1.97
N SER A 165 5.94 11.23 2.32
CA SER A 165 6.13 10.02 1.50
C SER A 165 4.85 9.21 1.36
N ALA A 166 4.08 9.05 2.44
CA ALA A 166 2.77 8.39 2.37
C ALA A 166 1.80 9.12 1.43
N LEU A 167 1.70 10.44 1.54
CA LEU A 167 0.83 11.26 0.69
C LEU A 167 1.27 11.22 -0.78
N ARG A 168 2.58 11.18 -1.04
CA ARG A 168 3.11 11.03 -2.42
C ARG A 168 2.67 9.71 -3.06
N MET A 169 2.62 8.61 -2.30
CA MET A 169 2.16 7.32 -2.83
C MET A 169 0.65 7.33 -3.13
N VAL A 170 -0.15 7.99 -2.29
CA VAL A 170 -1.59 8.19 -2.57
C VAL A 170 -1.78 9.01 -3.84
N SER A 171 -1.08 10.15 -3.96
CA SER A 171 -1.15 11.02 -5.15
C SER A 171 -0.70 10.31 -6.42
N LEU A 172 0.38 9.52 -6.35
CA LEU A 172 0.86 8.71 -7.47
C LEU A 172 -0.22 7.80 -8.04
N LEU A 173 -0.92 7.06 -7.17
CA LEU A 173 -1.97 6.14 -7.62
C LEU A 173 -3.18 6.89 -8.17
N ALA A 174 -3.57 8.01 -7.56
CA ALA A 174 -4.66 8.85 -8.07
C ALA A 174 -4.33 9.41 -9.46
N GLU A 175 -3.13 9.94 -9.67
CA GLU A 175 -2.66 10.44 -10.96
C GLU A 175 -2.60 9.32 -12.03
N ALA A 176 -2.25 8.12 -11.64
CA ALA A 176 -2.26 6.95 -12.49
C ALA A 176 -3.69 6.44 -12.83
N GLY A 177 -4.74 7.05 -12.29
CA GLY A 177 -6.15 6.65 -12.50
C GLY A 177 -6.63 5.60 -11.49
N GLY A 178 -5.94 5.46 -10.37
CA GLY A 178 -6.28 4.57 -9.26
C GLY A 178 -6.71 5.34 -8.01
N GLU A 179 -7.58 6.34 -8.15
CA GLU A 179 -8.08 7.13 -7.02
C GLU A 179 -8.79 6.23 -5.99
N GLY A 180 -8.44 6.40 -4.71
CA GLY A 180 -9.00 5.62 -3.60
C GLY A 180 -8.42 4.22 -3.42
N LEU A 181 -7.55 3.73 -4.31
CA LEU A 181 -6.94 2.40 -4.19
C LEU A 181 -6.01 2.27 -2.99
N ILE A 182 -5.34 3.37 -2.63
CA ILE A 182 -4.61 3.51 -1.36
C ILE A 182 -5.14 4.75 -0.66
N THR A 183 -5.68 4.57 0.54
CA THR A 183 -6.14 5.66 1.40
C THR A 183 -5.20 5.77 2.60
N ASN A 184 -4.52 6.91 2.75
CA ASN A 184 -3.64 7.12 3.91
C ASN A 184 -4.42 7.58 5.13
N VAL A 185 -4.04 7.08 6.30
CA VAL A 185 -4.57 7.53 7.59
C VAL A 185 -3.42 7.81 8.56
N PHE A 186 -3.41 9.01 9.13
CA PHE A 186 -2.45 9.38 10.18
C PHE A 186 -2.92 8.84 11.54
N ALA A 187 -3.01 7.53 11.65
CA ALA A 187 -3.52 6.83 12.81
C ALA A 187 -2.49 6.73 13.94
N SER A 188 -2.93 6.85 15.19
CA SER A 188 -2.11 6.49 16.36
C SER A 188 -1.89 4.98 16.42
N HIS A 189 -1.04 4.53 17.36
CA HIS A 189 -0.88 3.08 17.59
C HIS A 189 -2.19 2.46 18.10
N ASP A 190 -2.91 3.17 18.99
CA ASP A 190 -4.17 2.69 19.58
C ASP A 190 -5.30 2.60 18.57
N ALA A 191 -5.23 3.36 17.48
CA ALA A 191 -6.21 3.30 16.40
C ALA A 191 -6.11 2.02 15.54
N ALA A 192 -5.03 1.25 15.64
CA ALA A 192 -4.89 -0.02 14.93
C ALA A 192 -5.99 -1.02 15.34
N GLU A 193 -6.38 -1.04 16.62
CA GLU A 193 -7.48 -1.88 17.12
C GLU A 193 -8.81 -1.50 16.45
N GLN A 194 -9.13 -0.20 16.39
CA GLN A 194 -10.33 0.28 15.71
C GLN A 194 -10.35 -0.13 14.22
N ILE A 195 -9.21 -0.02 13.52
CA ILE A 195 -9.12 -0.37 12.11
C ILE A 195 -9.30 -1.88 11.92
N LEU A 196 -8.65 -2.70 12.74
CA LEU A 196 -8.69 -4.15 12.64
C LEU A 196 -10.02 -4.77 13.09
N ALA A 197 -10.75 -4.09 13.99
CA ALA A 197 -12.09 -4.51 14.41
C ALA A 197 -13.19 -4.19 13.40
N ASP A 198 -12.89 -3.45 12.34
CA ASP A 198 -13.87 -3.08 11.31
C ASP A 198 -14.04 -4.22 10.29
N ASP A 199 -15.27 -4.71 10.12
CA ASP A 199 -15.61 -5.82 9.23
C ASP A 199 -15.25 -5.58 7.76
N ARG A 200 -15.06 -4.33 7.33
CA ARG A 200 -14.61 -3.97 5.98
C ARG A 200 -13.13 -4.25 5.76
N VAL A 201 -12.34 -4.28 6.84
CA VAL A 201 -10.90 -4.58 6.79
C VAL A 201 -10.72 -6.10 6.87
N ARG A 202 -10.21 -6.68 5.78
CA ARG A 202 -10.17 -8.13 5.58
C ARG A 202 -8.80 -8.77 5.77
N GLY A 203 -7.80 -7.96 6.03
CA GLY A 203 -6.44 -8.44 6.26
C GLY A 203 -5.48 -7.35 6.69
N LEU A 204 -4.34 -7.77 7.17
CA LEU A 204 -3.27 -6.93 7.67
C LEU A 204 -1.94 -7.30 7.01
N ALA A 205 -1.19 -6.29 6.62
CA ALA A 205 0.24 -6.42 6.31
C ALA A 205 1.03 -5.46 7.19
N LEU A 206 2.04 -5.96 7.87
CA LEU A 206 2.91 -5.16 8.72
C LEU A 206 4.37 -5.43 8.37
N THR A 207 5.11 -4.37 8.14
CA THR A 207 6.57 -4.38 8.15
C THR A 207 7.04 -3.53 9.32
N GLY A 208 7.84 -4.10 10.22
CA GLY A 208 8.25 -3.38 11.42
C GLY A 208 9.04 -4.24 12.39
N SER A 209 9.07 -3.82 13.66
CA SER A 209 9.73 -4.58 14.72
C SER A 209 8.93 -5.84 15.12
N GLU A 210 9.60 -6.84 15.67
CA GLU A 210 8.96 -8.05 16.22
C GLU A 210 7.89 -7.69 17.26
N ALA A 211 8.17 -6.70 18.13
CA ALA A 211 7.22 -6.25 19.14
C ALA A 211 5.94 -5.66 18.51
N ALA A 212 6.08 -4.84 17.45
CA ALA A 212 4.93 -4.31 16.73
C ALA A 212 4.13 -5.44 16.05
N GLY A 213 4.84 -6.39 15.43
CA GLY A 213 4.22 -7.57 14.82
C GLY A 213 3.43 -8.41 15.80
N ALA A 214 4.00 -8.73 16.98
CA ALA A 214 3.33 -9.48 18.02
C ALA A 214 2.09 -8.75 18.57
N SER A 215 2.19 -7.44 18.82
CA SER A 215 1.08 -6.62 19.29
C SER A 215 -0.09 -6.60 18.31
N VAL A 216 0.19 -6.35 17.04
CA VAL A 216 -0.85 -6.23 16.00
C VAL A 216 -1.44 -7.60 15.65
N ALA A 217 -0.63 -8.67 15.65
CA ALA A 217 -1.13 -10.03 15.44
C ALA A 217 -2.09 -10.47 16.56
N ALA A 218 -1.84 -10.07 17.82
CA ALA A 218 -2.73 -10.35 18.93
C ALA A 218 -4.10 -9.66 18.82
N ILE A 219 -4.15 -8.48 18.15
CA ILE A 219 -5.42 -7.78 17.89
C ILE A 219 -6.17 -8.45 16.72
N ALA A 220 -5.44 -8.94 15.71
CA ALA A 220 -6.02 -9.50 14.48
C ALA A 220 -6.50 -10.96 14.63
N ALA A 221 -6.13 -11.65 15.73
CA ALA A 221 -6.50 -13.05 16.01
C ALA A 221 -7.87 -13.16 16.65
#